data_cace4f14cb9a0a1c3290e857dda9fce8
#
_entry.id   cace4f14cb9a0a1c3290e857dda9fce8
#
_cell.length_a   1.000
_cell.length_b   1.000
_cell.length_c   1.000
_cell.angle_alpha   90.00
_cell.angle_beta   90.00
_cell.angle_gamma   90.00
#
_symmetry.space_group_name_H-M   'P 1'
#
loop_
_entity.id
_entity.type
_entity.pdbx_description
1 polymer ?
#
loop_
_entity_poly.entity_id
_entity_poly.type
_entity_poly.pdbx_seq_one_letter_code
_entity_poly.pdbx_strand_id
1 'polypeptide(L)'
;IYNLQETMFFDGGIELIEFFYELGVRHALLAYNVKNAVGDGCAERTDAGLSRWGIEVVREMNRVGMLICGTHSGHRTTMDAMEVTNAPFIFSHSNAYGVFPHYRNIKDDQIKACASTGGVIGVNGLGEFLDDHEATSHSMFRHIDYIATMVGPCLLYTSDAADE
;
A
#
# COMPACT_ATOMS: atom_id res chain seq x y z
N ILE A 1 -13.23 6.67 10.73
CA ILE A 1 -11.81 6.45 10.43
C ILE A 1 -11.50 7.23 9.18
N TYR A 2 -10.48 8.07 9.24
CA TYR A 2 -9.99 8.80 8.07
C TYR A 2 -8.67 8.19 7.60
N ASN A 3 -8.39 8.33 6.31
CA ASN A 3 -7.10 7.98 5.72
C ASN A 3 -6.52 9.16 4.93
N LEU A 4 -5.21 9.16 4.76
CA LEU A 4 -4.53 10.06 3.84
C LEU A 4 -4.00 9.22 2.67
N GLN A 5 -4.26 9.67 1.45
CA GLN A 5 -3.77 8.97 0.25
C GLN A 5 -2.32 9.33 -0.10
N GLU A 6 -1.65 10.13 0.73
CA GLU A 6 -0.25 10.49 0.56
C GLU A 6 0.35 11.04 1.86
N THR A 7 1.69 11.00 1.98
CA THR A 7 2.43 11.53 3.12
C THR A 7 2.89 12.98 2.95
N MET A 8 2.62 13.64 1.85
CA MET A 8 2.97 15.06 1.64
C MET A 8 2.37 15.99 2.71
N PHE A 9 1.30 15.57 3.38
CA PHE A 9 0.70 16.29 4.51
C PHE A 9 1.64 16.36 5.73
N PHE A 10 2.72 15.56 5.76
CA PHE A 10 3.72 15.51 6.82
C PHE A 10 4.99 16.32 6.48
N ASP A 11 5.09 16.90 5.27
CA ASP A 11 6.29 17.62 4.80
C ASP A 11 6.63 18.86 5.65
N GLY A 12 5.67 19.37 6.41
CA GLY A 12 5.87 20.47 7.35
C GLY A 12 6.58 20.10 8.65
N GLY A 13 6.66 18.79 8.98
CA GLY A 13 7.30 18.28 10.18
C GLY A 13 6.76 16.93 10.63
N ILE A 14 7.61 16.16 11.29
CA ILE A 14 7.29 14.79 11.75
C ILE A 14 6.15 14.77 12.77
N GLU A 15 6.00 15.84 13.55
CA GLU A 15 4.92 16.01 14.55
C GLU A 15 3.52 16.08 13.93
N LEU A 16 3.40 16.37 12.64
CA LEU A 16 2.12 16.37 11.94
C LEU A 16 1.50 14.98 11.89
N ILE A 17 2.30 13.91 11.96
CA ILE A 17 1.79 12.53 11.99
C ILE A 17 0.93 12.31 13.24
N GLU A 18 1.43 12.70 14.41
CA GLU A 18 0.67 12.62 15.67
C GLU A 18 -0.56 13.54 15.63
N PHE A 19 -0.41 14.76 15.12
CA PHE A 19 -1.53 15.69 14.97
C PHE A 19 -2.67 15.11 14.11
N PHE A 20 -2.37 14.54 12.95
CA PHE A 20 -3.39 13.90 12.11
C PHE A 20 -3.97 12.62 12.76
N TYR A 21 -3.16 11.88 13.51
CA TYR A 21 -3.65 10.74 14.27
C TYR A 21 -4.68 11.16 15.32
N GLU A 22 -4.42 12.24 16.07
CA GLU A 22 -5.36 12.79 17.05
C GLU A 22 -6.66 13.31 16.40
N LEU A 23 -6.57 13.80 15.13
CA LEU A 23 -7.76 14.16 14.34
C LEU A 23 -8.56 12.96 13.81
N GLY A 24 -8.10 11.73 14.03
CA GLY A 24 -8.82 10.50 13.65
C GLY A 24 -8.31 9.82 12.39
N VAL A 25 -7.20 10.26 11.78
CA VAL A 25 -6.52 9.52 10.71
C VAL A 25 -5.91 8.25 11.30
N ARG A 26 -6.10 7.12 10.65
CA ARG A 26 -5.62 5.81 11.14
C ARG A 26 -4.69 5.09 10.17
N HIS A 27 -4.66 5.48 8.91
CA HIS A 27 -3.63 5.03 7.97
C HIS A 27 -3.30 6.11 6.94
N ALA A 28 -2.09 6.03 6.39
CA ALA A 28 -1.65 6.88 5.29
C ALA A 28 -0.85 6.06 4.26
N LEU A 29 -1.02 6.38 2.98
CA LEU A 29 -0.21 5.85 1.90
C LEU A 29 1.15 6.58 1.87
N LEU A 30 2.23 5.85 1.56
CA LEU A 30 3.58 6.43 1.55
C LEU A 30 3.77 7.41 0.38
N ALA A 31 3.33 7.02 -0.82
CA ALA A 31 3.38 7.86 -2.02
C ALA A 31 2.17 7.57 -2.92
N TYR A 32 1.73 8.55 -3.70
CA TYR A 32 0.62 8.38 -4.64
C TYR A 32 1.13 8.45 -6.10
N ASN A 33 1.36 7.29 -6.69
CA ASN A 33 1.84 7.07 -8.07
C ASN A 33 3.22 7.66 -8.38
N VAL A 34 3.50 8.89 -7.96
CA VAL A 34 4.74 9.62 -8.23
C VAL A 34 5.56 9.79 -6.96
N LYS A 35 6.81 10.21 -7.14
CA LYS A 35 7.75 10.47 -6.06
C LYS A 35 7.32 11.64 -5.17
N ASN A 36 7.50 11.45 -3.86
CA ASN A 36 7.43 12.51 -2.86
C ASN A 36 8.67 12.49 -1.93
N ALA A 37 8.64 13.24 -0.82
CA ALA A 37 9.77 13.29 0.13
C ALA A 37 10.02 11.95 0.84
N VAL A 38 9.01 11.08 0.97
CA VAL A 38 9.08 9.80 1.68
C VAL A 38 9.67 8.69 0.82
N GLY A 39 9.28 8.62 -0.47
CA GLY A 39 9.73 7.57 -1.37
C GLY A 39 9.15 7.68 -2.77
N ASP A 40 9.44 6.70 -3.59
CA ASP A 40 8.99 6.65 -4.97
C ASP A 40 7.60 5.98 -5.07
N GLY A 41 6.78 6.52 -5.99
CA GLY A 41 5.50 5.94 -6.37
C GLY A 41 5.63 4.85 -7.43
N CYS A 42 4.55 4.08 -7.65
CA CYS A 42 4.55 2.94 -8.58
C CYS A 42 4.67 3.32 -10.06
N ALA A 43 4.40 4.58 -10.43
CA ALA A 43 4.51 5.08 -11.81
C ALA A 43 5.88 5.69 -12.12
N GLU A 44 6.80 5.74 -11.16
CA GLU A 44 8.14 6.27 -11.40
C GLU A 44 8.95 5.36 -12.33
N ARG A 45 9.79 5.97 -13.17
CA ARG A 45 10.70 5.24 -14.08
C ARG A 45 11.77 4.47 -13.33
N THR A 46 12.20 5.00 -12.18
CA THR A 46 13.20 4.38 -11.31
C THR A 46 12.66 4.40 -9.90
N ASP A 47 12.77 3.28 -9.21
CA ASP A 47 12.32 3.13 -7.83
C ASP A 47 13.55 3.03 -6.93
N ALA A 48 13.89 4.13 -6.26
CA ALA A 48 15.02 4.20 -5.35
C ALA A 48 14.68 3.73 -3.93
N GLY A 49 13.40 3.50 -3.64
CA GLY A 49 12.92 3.08 -2.34
C GLY A 49 12.66 4.24 -1.37
N LEU A 50 12.67 3.94 -0.08
CA LEU A 50 12.47 4.94 0.97
C LEU A 50 13.65 5.93 1.04
N SER A 51 13.33 7.22 1.21
CA SER A 51 14.30 8.23 1.61
C SER A 51 14.68 8.07 3.10
N ARG A 52 15.72 8.81 3.54
CA ARG A 52 16.02 8.89 4.98
C ARG A 52 14.84 9.47 5.78
N TRP A 53 14.18 10.47 5.23
CA TRP A 53 12.95 11.03 5.80
C TRP A 53 11.83 9.98 5.83
N GLY A 54 11.67 9.20 4.78
CA GLY A 54 10.70 8.10 4.72
C GLY A 54 10.88 7.08 5.85
N ILE A 55 12.12 6.73 6.21
CA ILE A 55 12.41 5.84 7.34
C ILE A 55 11.93 6.47 8.66
N GLU A 56 12.13 7.77 8.86
CA GLU A 56 11.66 8.48 10.06
C GLU A 56 10.12 8.53 10.10
N VAL A 57 9.48 8.80 8.96
CA VAL A 57 8.01 8.78 8.83
C VAL A 57 7.43 7.40 9.18
N VAL A 58 7.99 6.31 8.64
CA VAL A 58 7.56 4.94 8.96
C VAL A 58 7.65 4.65 10.46
N ARG A 59 8.76 5.04 11.09
CA ARG A 59 8.96 4.85 12.54
C ARG A 59 7.98 5.66 13.37
N GLU A 60 7.73 6.90 12.98
CA GLU A 60 6.81 7.77 13.69
C GLU A 60 5.35 7.31 13.52
N MET A 61 4.95 6.87 12.32
CA MET A 61 3.63 6.25 12.11
C MET A 61 3.45 5.03 13.03
N ASN A 62 4.47 4.18 13.16
CA ASN A 62 4.43 3.05 14.10
C ASN A 62 4.31 3.53 15.55
N ARG A 63 5.06 4.57 15.95
CA ARG A 63 5.04 5.11 17.32
C ARG A 63 3.64 5.58 17.73
N VAL A 64 2.94 6.29 16.86
CA VAL A 64 1.60 6.81 17.16
C VAL A 64 0.49 5.78 16.94
N GLY A 65 0.77 4.65 16.28
CA GLY A 65 -0.21 3.63 15.95
C GLY A 65 -0.98 3.87 14.64
N MET A 66 -0.44 4.68 13.73
CA MET A 66 -0.97 4.90 12.38
C MET A 66 -0.48 3.78 11.46
N LEU A 67 -1.40 3.07 10.79
CA LEU A 67 -1.08 2.01 9.83
C LEU A 67 -0.41 2.59 8.58
N ILE A 68 0.59 1.88 8.09
CA ILE A 68 1.32 2.22 6.87
C ILE A 68 0.69 1.48 5.70
N CYS A 69 0.31 2.20 4.65
CA CYS A 69 -0.25 1.64 3.44
C CYS A 69 0.72 1.80 2.27
N GLY A 70 1.00 0.68 1.57
CA GLY A 70 1.89 0.65 0.42
C GLY A 70 1.21 0.82 -0.93
N THR A 71 -0.12 0.90 -0.97
CA THR A 71 -0.85 1.12 -2.22
C THR A 71 -0.34 2.38 -2.93
N HIS A 72 -0.23 2.37 -4.26
CA HIS A 72 0.35 3.44 -5.09
C HIS A 72 1.87 3.65 -4.98
N SER A 73 2.52 3.08 -3.97
CA SER A 73 3.96 3.25 -3.76
C SER A 73 4.77 2.29 -4.64
N GLY A 74 6.02 2.64 -4.91
CA GLY A 74 6.93 1.82 -5.68
C GLY A 74 7.24 0.48 -5.00
N HIS A 75 7.65 -0.50 -5.81
CA HIS A 75 7.98 -1.83 -5.31
C HIS A 75 9.07 -1.76 -4.22
N ARG A 76 10.17 -1.05 -4.50
CA ARG A 76 11.27 -0.92 -3.53
C ARG A 76 10.87 -0.09 -2.33
N THR A 77 10.11 0.98 -2.53
CA THR A 77 9.58 1.81 -1.43
C THR A 77 8.79 0.97 -0.44
N THR A 78 7.91 0.08 -0.92
CA THR A 78 7.11 -0.79 -0.06
C THR A 78 7.95 -1.87 0.61
N MET A 79 8.92 -2.47 -0.10
CA MET A 79 9.81 -3.47 0.49
C MET A 79 10.67 -2.88 1.59
N ASP A 80 11.30 -1.71 1.36
CA ASP A 80 12.08 -0.99 2.38
C ASP A 80 11.20 -0.63 3.59
N ALA A 81 9.94 -0.20 3.37
CA ALA A 81 9.02 0.11 4.45
C ALA A 81 8.64 -1.11 5.28
N MET A 82 8.43 -2.27 4.64
CA MET A 82 8.16 -3.52 5.33
C MET A 82 9.36 -4.08 6.11
N GLU A 83 10.59 -3.73 5.70
CA GLU A 83 11.80 -4.04 6.49
C GLU A 83 11.94 -3.14 7.73
N VAL A 84 11.48 -1.89 7.66
CA VAL A 84 11.60 -0.89 8.73
C VAL A 84 10.47 -0.98 9.74
N THR A 85 9.26 -1.33 9.30
CA THR A 85 8.07 -1.35 10.17
C THR A 85 8.16 -2.44 11.22
N ASN A 86 7.64 -2.14 12.42
CA ASN A 86 7.43 -3.12 13.51
C ASN A 86 5.94 -3.41 13.75
N ALA A 87 5.06 -2.97 12.86
CA ALA A 87 3.62 -3.13 12.92
C ALA A 87 3.09 -3.69 11.59
N PRO A 88 1.84 -4.21 11.56
CA PRO A 88 1.24 -4.67 10.32
C PRO A 88 1.26 -3.60 9.22
N PHE A 89 1.72 -3.99 8.02
CA PHE A 89 1.74 -3.17 6.81
C PHE A 89 0.54 -3.54 5.93
N ILE A 90 -0.14 -2.59 5.33
CA ILE A 90 -1.32 -2.87 4.53
C ILE A 90 -1.16 -2.43 3.07
N PHE A 91 -1.90 -3.12 2.19
CA PHE A 91 -2.27 -2.61 0.88
C PHE A 91 -3.78 -2.43 0.87
N SER A 92 -4.26 -1.20 1.02
CA SER A 92 -5.69 -0.92 1.17
C SER A 92 -6.50 -1.26 -0.09
N HIS A 93 -5.89 -1.14 -1.30
CA HIS A 93 -6.53 -1.42 -2.58
C HIS A 93 -5.47 -1.74 -3.66
N SER A 94 -5.07 -3.01 -3.75
CA SER A 94 -4.05 -3.46 -4.70
C SER A 94 -4.35 -4.86 -5.20
N ASN A 95 -4.11 -5.11 -6.49
CA ASN A 95 -4.33 -6.39 -7.14
C ASN A 95 -3.00 -7.13 -7.39
N ALA A 96 -3.04 -8.38 -7.79
CA ALA A 96 -1.85 -9.20 -7.98
C ALA A 96 -1.25 -9.01 -9.39
N TYR A 97 0.02 -8.61 -9.46
CA TYR A 97 0.79 -8.50 -10.71
C TYR A 97 0.89 -9.85 -11.46
N GLY A 98 0.99 -10.95 -10.74
CA GLY A 98 1.06 -12.29 -11.33
C GLY A 98 -0.22 -12.73 -12.05
N VAL A 99 -1.37 -12.09 -11.77
CA VAL A 99 -2.63 -12.31 -12.50
C VAL A 99 -2.74 -11.38 -13.70
N PHE A 100 -2.45 -10.10 -13.50
CA PHE A 100 -2.45 -9.09 -14.54
C PHE A 100 -1.27 -8.13 -14.37
N PRO A 101 -0.28 -8.14 -15.30
CA PRO A 101 0.91 -7.30 -15.22
C PRO A 101 0.56 -5.82 -15.49
N HIS A 102 0.32 -5.10 -14.42
CA HIS A 102 0.09 -3.66 -14.43
C HIS A 102 0.97 -3.01 -13.35
N TYR A 103 1.49 -1.80 -13.59
CA TYR A 103 2.43 -1.13 -12.66
C TYR A 103 1.81 -0.81 -11.28
N ARG A 104 0.48 -0.72 -11.21
CA ARG A 104 -0.25 -0.52 -9.96
C ARG A 104 -0.44 -1.81 -9.15
N ASN A 105 -0.25 -2.97 -9.77
CA ASN A 105 -0.43 -4.27 -9.12
C ASN A 105 0.84 -4.70 -8.39
N ILE A 106 0.64 -5.31 -7.22
CA ILE A 106 1.74 -5.73 -6.34
C ILE A 106 2.31 -7.09 -6.74
N LYS A 107 3.61 -7.25 -6.58
CA LYS A 107 4.33 -8.48 -6.91
C LYS A 107 4.27 -9.50 -5.78
N ASP A 108 4.63 -10.75 -6.09
CA ASP A 108 4.57 -11.87 -5.17
C ASP A 108 5.42 -11.68 -3.91
N ASP A 109 6.57 -11.04 -4.04
CA ASP A 109 7.45 -10.73 -2.91
C ASP A 109 6.81 -9.68 -1.96
N GLN A 110 6.12 -8.67 -2.52
CA GLN A 110 5.37 -7.71 -1.72
C GLN A 110 4.19 -8.38 -0.99
N ILE A 111 3.46 -9.28 -1.67
CA ILE A 111 2.36 -10.05 -1.07
C ILE A 111 2.87 -10.86 0.13
N LYS A 112 3.97 -11.59 -0.05
CA LYS A 112 4.59 -12.40 1.00
C LYS A 112 5.14 -11.55 2.15
N ALA A 113 5.81 -10.44 1.82
CA ALA A 113 6.34 -9.52 2.82
C ALA A 113 5.21 -8.89 3.65
N CYS A 114 4.14 -8.43 3.02
CA CYS A 114 2.95 -7.91 3.70
C CYS A 114 2.36 -8.96 4.65
N ALA A 115 2.19 -10.18 4.18
CA ALA A 115 1.72 -11.30 5.00
C ALA A 115 2.62 -11.55 6.22
N SER A 116 3.95 -11.46 6.06
CA SER A 116 4.90 -11.68 7.17
C SER A 116 4.83 -10.60 8.25
N THR A 117 4.34 -9.39 7.94
CA THR A 117 4.07 -8.36 8.95
C THR A 117 2.75 -8.56 9.69
N GLY A 118 1.94 -9.55 9.32
CA GLY A 118 0.56 -9.69 9.79
C GLY A 118 -0.41 -8.68 9.17
N GLY A 119 -0.06 -8.12 8.03
CA GLY A 119 -0.81 -7.11 7.31
C GLY A 119 -2.01 -7.66 6.52
N VAL A 120 -2.71 -6.75 5.83
CA VAL A 120 -3.91 -7.07 5.04
C VAL A 120 -3.78 -6.50 3.63
N ILE A 121 -4.30 -7.23 2.65
CA ILE A 121 -4.35 -6.81 1.25
C ILE A 121 -5.82 -6.66 0.84
N GLY A 122 -6.22 -5.44 0.51
CA GLY A 122 -7.51 -5.12 -0.11
C GLY A 122 -7.42 -5.30 -1.63
N VAL A 123 -8.26 -6.17 -2.19
CA VAL A 123 -8.38 -6.31 -3.64
C VAL A 123 -9.41 -5.32 -4.15
N ASN A 124 -9.06 -4.49 -5.14
CA ASN A 124 -9.96 -3.52 -5.72
C ASN A 124 -10.66 -4.01 -6.99
N GLY A 125 -11.81 -3.42 -7.31
CA GLY A 125 -12.66 -3.80 -8.44
C GLY A 125 -12.44 -2.96 -9.70
N LEU A 126 -11.41 -2.10 -9.78
CA LEU A 126 -11.18 -1.27 -10.96
C LEU A 126 -10.69 -2.13 -12.14
N GLY A 127 -11.42 -2.12 -13.26
CA GLY A 127 -11.19 -2.98 -14.43
C GLY A 127 -9.80 -2.84 -15.00
N GLU A 128 -9.25 -1.63 -15.03
CA GLU A 128 -7.90 -1.32 -15.51
C GLU A 128 -6.79 -2.14 -14.80
N PHE A 129 -7.03 -2.55 -13.54
CA PHE A 129 -6.06 -3.31 -12.75
C PHE A 129 -6.40 -4.80 -12.65
N LEU A 130 -7.54 -5.22 -13.19
CA LEU A 130 -8.02 -6.60 -13.10
C LEU A 130 -7.61 -7.46 -14.30
N ASP A 131 -7.90 -7.03 -15.56
CA ASP A 131 -7.58 -7.80 -16.75
C ASP A 131 -7.69 -7.03 -18.08
N ASP A 132 -7.58 -5.70 -18.04
CA ASP A 132 -7.50 -4.82 -19.22
C ASP A 132 -8.82 -4.45 -19.91
N HIS A 133 -9.99 -4.96 -19.53
CA HIS A 133 -11.21 -4.66 -20.28
C HIS A 133 -12.42 -4.25 -19.43
N GLU A 134 -12.96 -5.16 -18.66
CA GLU A 134 -14.16 -4.90 -17.86
C GLU A 134 -14.05 -5.49 -16.47
N ALA A 135 -14.41 -4.68 -15.47
CA ALA A 135 -14.51 -5.16 -14.10
C ALA A 135 -15.64 -6.19 -13.99
N THR A 136 -15.29 -7.43 -13.72
CA THR A 136 -16.23 -8.50 -13.43
C THR A 136 -15.94 -9.14 -12.08
N SER A 137 -16.96 -9.76 -11.47
CA SER A 137 -16.73 -10.54 -10.26
C SER A 137 -15.75 -11.70 -10.49
N HIS A 138 -15.71 -12.23 -11.73
CA HIS A 138 -14.77 -13.29 -12.10
C HIS A 138 -13.33 -12.78 -12.17
N SER A 139 -13.08 -11.64 -12.81
CA SER A 139 -11.73 -11.05 -12.86
C SER A 139 -11.23 -10.70 -11.47
N MET A 140 -12.07 -10.11 -10.63
CA MET A 140 -11.71 -9.83 -9.22
C MET A 140 -11.42 -11.12 -8.43
N PHE A 141 -12.25 -12.17 -8.61
CA PHE A 141 -12.05 -13.46 -7.95
C PHE A 141 -10.69 -14.10 -8.28
N ARG A 142 -10.19 -13.96 -9.52
CA ARG A 142 -8.87 -14.47 -9.91
C ARG A 142 -7.73 -13.87 -9.06
N HIS A 143 -7.79 -12.57 -8.76
CA HIS A 143 -6.82 -11.90 -7.89
C HIS A 143 -6.94 -12.36 -6.43
N ILE A 144 -8.17 -12.51 -5.94
CA ILE A 144 -8.46 -13.03 -4.59
C ILE A 144 -7.90 -14.44 -4.44
N ASP A 145 -8.23 -15.34 -5.38
CA ASP A 145 -7.80 -16.74 -5.36
C ASP A 145 -6.27 -16.87 -5.43
N TYR A 146 -5.63 -16.05 -6.28
CA TYR A 146 -4.18 -16.01 -6.43
C TYR A 146 -3.48 -15.65 -5.11
N ILE A 147 -3.91 -14.55 -4.48
CA ILE A 147 -3.33 -14.08 -3.22
C ILE A 147 -3.65 -15.08 -2.09
N ALA A 148 -4.91 -15.56 -2.00
CA ALA A 148 -5.33 -16.54 -0.99
C ALA A 148 -4.55 -17.86 -1.08
N THR A 149 -4.27 -18.32 -2.29
CA THR A 149 -3.45 -19.52 -2.53
C THR A 149 -2.01 -19.33 -2.07
N MET A 150 -1.47 -18.11 -2.18
CA MET A 150 -0.08 -17.81 -1.82
C MET A 150 0.13 -17.62 -0.31
N VAL A 151 -0.78 -16.89 0.37
CA VAL A 151 -0.57 -16.44 1.77
C VAL A 151 -1.72 -16.78 2.71
N GLY A 152 -2.75 -17.44 2.21
CA GLY A 152 -3.95 -17.78 2.97
C GLY A 152 -5.04 -16.69 2.92
N PRO A 153 -6.31 -17.07 3.12
CA PRO A 153 -7.45 -16.17 2.97
C PRO A 153 -7.61 -15.15 4.10
N CYS A 154 -6.98 -15.38 5.25
CA CYS A 154 -7.14 -14.51 6.44
C CYS A 154 -6.55 -13.11 6.27
N LEU A 155 -5.68 -12.90 5.27
CA LEU A 155 -5.00 -11.64 5.00
C LEU A 155 -5.64 -10.87 3.83
N LEU A 156 -6.80 -11.34 3.35
CA LEU A 156 -7.51 -10.74 2.23
C LEU A 156 -8.73 -9.96 2.69
N TYR A 157 -8.93 -8.81 2.07
CA TYR A 157 -10.12 -7.98 2.18
C TYR A 157 -10.54 -7.49 0.78
N THR A 158 -11.82 -7.32 0.56
CA THR A 158 -12.32 -6.67 -0.66
C THR A 158 -12.50 -5.19 -0.39
N SER A 159 -11.86 -4.36 -1.20
CA SER A 159 -11.99 -2.89 -1.12
C SER A 159 -13.07 -2.41 -2.09
N ASP A 160 -13.85 -1.44 -1.65
CA ASP A 160 -14.80 -0.68 -2.47
C ASP A 160 -14.20 0.61 -3.02
N ALA A 161 -12.87 0.76 -2.97
CA ALA A 161 -12.19 1.91 -3.55
C ALA A 161 -12.43 1.94 -5.07
N ALA A 162 -13.45 2.71 -5.46
CA ALA A 162 -13.84 2.93 -6.85
C ALA A 162 -13.40 4.30 -7.38
N ASP A 163 -12.75 5.11 -6.54
CA ASP A 163 -12.48 6.54 -6.79
C ASP A 163 -11.00 6.80 -7.06
N GLU A 164 -10.41 6.08 -8.00
CA GLU A 164 -9.08 6.40 -8.52
C GLU A 164 -9.13 7.29 -9.74
#